data_852a743e20c6136726e1620c5b469a80
#
_entry.id   852a743e20c6136726e1620c5b469a80
#
_cell.length_a   1.000
_cell.length_b   1.000
_cell.length_c   1.000
_cell.angle_alpha   90.00
_cell.angle_beta   90.00
_cell.angle_gamma   90.00
#
_symmetry.space_group_name_H-M   'P 1'
#
loop_
_entity.id
_entity.type
_entity.pdbx_description
1 polymer ?
#
loop_
_entity_poly.entity_id
_entity_poly.type
_entity_poly.pdbx_seq_one_letter_code
_entity_poly.pdbx_strand_id
1 'polypeptide(L)'
;MIRGPIILSAEPLEAITNPAVLVEVLSPSTRAYDRGEKFELYRSIPTFRDYLLIEQSAVDVEHRWRAGDQWLSERKTSLQDVIRLNAIDVDLEIADLYARVQIE
;
A
#
# COMPACT_ATOMS: atom_id res chain seq x y z
N MET A 1 11.89 12.54 1.40
CA MET A 1 12.13 11.83 0.13
C MET A 1 11.94 10.35 0.32
N ILE A 2 11.23 9.71 -0.59
CA ILE A 2 10.97 8.29 -0.54
C ILE A 2 12.15 7.55 -1.15
N ARG A 3 12.64 6.55 -0.46
CA ARG A 3 13.74 5.71 -0.93
C ARG A 3 13.20 4.35 -1.34
N GLY A 4 13.78 3.80 -2.38
CA GLY A 4 13.37 2.52 -2.91
C GLY A 4 12.11 2.61 -3.74
N PRO A 5 11.71 1.53 -4.39
CA PRO A 5 10.58 1.55 -5.30
C PRO A 5 9.25 1.55 -4.56
N ILE A 6 8.52 2.64 -4.69
CA ILE A 6 7.10 2.70 -4.34
C ILE A 6 6.34 2.79 -5.64
N ILE A 7 5.45 1.84 -5.86
CA ILE A 7 4.69 1.77 -7.09
C ILE A 7 3.22 1.98 -6.80
N LEU A 8 2.67 3.04 -7.40
CA LEU A 8 1.23 3.25 -7.44
C LEU A 8 0.68 2.33 -8.51
N SER A 9 -0.23 1.47 -8.12
CA SER A 9 -0.67 0.45 -9.03
C SER A 9 -1.73 0.94 -10.00
N ALA A 10 -1.27 1.54 -11.08
CA ALA A 10 -2.05 1.64 -12.31
C ALA A 10 -1.44 0.76 -13.38
N GLU A 11 -0.40 0.01 -13.03
CA GLU A 11 0.41 -0.74 -13.97
C GLU A 11 -0.01 -2.21 -13.99
N PRO A 12 0.11 -2.91 -15.14
CA PRO A 12 -0.05 -4.36 -15.15
C PRO A 12 0.98 -5.04 -14.25
N LEU A 13 0.59 -6.14 -13.63
CA LEU A 13 1.46 -6.86 -12.70
C LEU A 13 2.79 -7.24 -13.35
N GLU A 14 2.78 -7.65 -14.60
CA GLU A 14 3.98 -8.06 -15.32
C GLU A 14 4.94 -6.92 -15.61
N ALA A 15 4.50 -5.67 -15.48
CA ALA A 15 5.36 -4.50 -15.62
C ALA A 15 6.02 -4.10 -14.30
N ILE A 16 5.59 -4.71 -13.19
CA ILE A 16 6.12 -4.39 -11.86
C ILE A 16 7.29 -5.33 -11.57
N THR A 17 8.47 -4.76 -11.37
CA THR A 17 9.66 -5.54 -11.04
C THR A 17 10.26 -5.07 -9.72
N ASN A 18 10.51 -6.03 -8.83
CA ASN A 18 11.24 -5.81 -7.57
C ASN A 18 10.73 -4.65 -6.72
N PRO A 19 9.42 -4.47 -6.53
CA PRO A 19 8.91 -3.41 -5.68
C PRO A 19 9.19 -3.72 -4.21
N ALA A 20 9.49 -2.70 -3.42
CA ALA A 20 9.54 -2.82 -1.96
C ALA A 20 8.18 -2.47 -1.36
N VAL A 21 7.53 -1.45 -1.90
CA VAL A 21 6.24 -0.96 -1.43
C VAL A 21 5.30 -0.79 -2.62
N LEU A 22 4.09 -1.30 -2.48
CA LEU A 22 3.03 -1.12 -3.46
C LEU A 22 1.88 -0.37 -2.81
N VAL A 23 1.33 0.60 -3.54
CA VAL A 23 0.20 1.41 -3.08
C VAL A 23 -0.96 1.22 -4.05
N GLU A 24 -2.09 0.79 -3.53
CA GLU A 24 -3.32 0.62 -4.30
C GLU A 24 -4.36 1.60 -3.82
N VAL A 25 -4.95 2.35 -4.76
CA VAL A 25 -6.09 3.20 -4.46
C VAL A 25 -7.35 2.40 -4.78
N LEU A 26 -8.15 2.13 -3.76
CA LEU A 26 -9.29 1.23 -3.89
C LEU A 26 -10.46 1.92 -4.56
N SER A 27 -11.18 1.19 -5.41
CA SER A 27 -12.45 1.61 -5.97
C SER A 27 -13.51 0.56 -5.64
N PRO A 28 -14.81 0.89 -5.75
CA PRO A 28 -15.85 -0.12 -5.49
C PRO A 28 -15.71 -1.36 -6.36
N SER A 29 -15.25 -1.21 -7.60
CA SER A 29 -15.14 -2.33 -8.54
C SER A 29 -13.89 -3.20 -8.31
N THR A 30 -12.85 -2.67 -7.67
CA THR A 30 -11.58 -3.38 -7.52
C THR A 30 -11.24 -3.75 -6.08
N ARG A 31 -12.02 -3.25 -5.11
CA ARG A 31 -11.68 -3.39 -3.68
C ARG A 31 -11.43 -4.83 -3.25
N ALA A 32 -12.33 -5.73 -3.61
CA ALA A 32 -12.20 -7.14 -3.23
C ALA A 32 -10.99 -7.79 -3.89
N TYR A 33 -10.76 -7.48 -5.15
CA TYR A 33 -9.62 -7.99 -5.90
C TYR A 33 -8.30 -7.49 -5.30
N ASP A 34 -8.22 -6.18 -5.02
CA ASP A 34 -7.01 -5.58 -4.48
C ASP A 34 -6.64 -6.12 -3.10
N ARG A 35 -7.65 -6.43 -2.29
CA ARG A 35 -7.42 -7.00 -0.95
C ARG A 35 -7.12 -8.49 -0.97
N GLY A 36 -7.59 -9.19 -1.98
CA GLY A 36 -7.49 -10.65 -2.08
C GLY A 36 -6.50 -11.13 -3.12
N GLU A 37 -6.97 -11.38 -4.34
CA GLU A 37 -6.18 -12.01 -5.38
C GLU A 37 -4.92 -11.25 -5.74
N LYS A 38 -5.02 -9.93 -5.87
CA LYS A 38 -3.88 -9.10 -6.24
C LYS A 38 -2.78 -9.17 -5.18
N PHE A 39 -3.17 -9.14 -3.92
CA PHE A 39 -2.22 -9.29 -2.83
C PHE A 39 -1.52 -10.66 -2.88
N GLU A 40 -2.26 -11.73 -3.15
CA GLU A 40 -1.67 -13.06 -3.24
C GLU A 40 -0.64 -13.14 -4.37
N LEU A 41 -0.90 -12.47 -5.49
CA LEU A 41 0.07 -12.41 -6.59
C LEU A 41 1.32 -11.65 -6.17
N TYR A 42 1.16 -10.52 -5.51
CA TYR A 42 2.30 -9.70 -5.09
C TYR A 42 3.14 -10.35 -4.01
N ARG A 43 2.54 -11.16 -3.14
CA ARG A 43 3.26 -11.85 -2.07
C ARG A 43 4.41 -12.70 -2.56
N SER A 44 4.35 -13.18 -3.77
CA SER A 44 5.39 -14.03 -4.35
C SER A 44 6.64 -13.25 -4.75
N ILE A 45 6.57 -11.91 -4.77
CA ILE A 45 7.71 -11.07 -5.15
C ILE A 45 8.65 -10.94 -3.94
N PRO A 46 9.91 -11.41 -4.04
CA PRO A 46 10.80 -11.47 -2.86
C PRO A 46 11.11 -10.11 -2.25
N THR A 47 11.13 -9.05 -3.04
CA THR A 47 11.46 -7.70 -2.56
C THR A 47 10.28 -6.99 -1.92
N PHE A 48 9.06 -7.49 -2.10
CA PHE A 48 7.83 -6.86 -1.63
C PHE A 48 7.74 -6.96 -0.11
N ARG A 49 7.64 -5.82 0.56
CA ARG A 49 7.64 -5.72 2.03
C ARG A 49 6.40 -5.06 2.60
N ASP A 50 5.85 -4.08 1.90
CA ASP A 50 4.74 -3.28 2.40
C ASP A 50 3.69 -3.08 1.34
N TYR A 51 2.42 -3.17 1.75
CA TYR A 51 1.27 -3.00 0.88
C TYR A 51 0.31 -2.00 1.53
N LEU A 52 0.00 -0.93 0.81
CA LEU A 52 -0.93 0.10 1.27
C LEU A 52 -2.19 0.08 0.43
N LEU A 53 -3.32 -0.02 1.09
CA LEU A 53 -4.64 -0.02 0.46
C LEU A 53 -5.37 1.24 0.92
N ILE A 54 -5.58 2.17 0.01
CA ILE A 54 -6.10 3.50 0.31
C ILE A 54 -7.55 3.61 -0.16
N GLU A 55 -8.48 3.84 0.77
CA GLU A 55 -9.88 4.11 0.43
C GLU A 55 -10.03 5.52 -0.13
N GLN A 56 -10.86 5.67 -1.16
CA GLN A 56 -11.15 6.98 -1.73
C GLN A 56 -12.33 7.67 -1.07
N SER A 57 -13.25 6.90 -0.49
CA SER A 57 -14.49 7.44 0.05
C SER A 57 -14.37 7.94 1.48
N ALA A 58 -13.28 7.62 2.16
CA ALA A 58 -13.06 8.00 3.55
C ALA A 58 -11.59 7.90 3.87
N VAL A 59 -11.17 8.51 4.99
CA VAL A 59 -9.81 8.37 5.48
C VAL A 59 -9.69 6.97 6.10
N ASP A 60 -9.12 6.05 5.34
CA ASP A 60 -8.97 4.65 5.75
C ASP A 60 -7.88 4.01 4.92
N VAL A 61 -6.74 3.74 5.55
CA VAL A 61 -5.60 3.11 4.90
C VAL A 61 -5.30 1.82 5.63
N GLU A 62 -5.31 0.72 4.91
CA GLU A 62 -4.85 -0.55 5.44
C GLU A 62 -3.39 -0.73 5.05
N HIS A 63 -2.53 -0.95 6.04
CA HIS A 63 -1.12 -1.21 5.84
C HIS A 63 -0.83 -2.66 6.19
N ARG A 64 -0.34 -3.42 5.22
CA ARG A 64 0.13 -4.79 5.42
C ARG A 64 1.63 -4.82 5.24
N TRP A 65 2.32 -5.52 6.13
CA TRP A 65 3.77 -5.61 6.03
C TRP A 65 4.24 -7.02 6.36
N ARG A 66 5.37 -7.36 5.77
CA ARG A 66 5.98 -8.68 5.97
C ARG A 66 6.78 -8.68 7.26
N ALA A 67 6.52 -9.68 8.10
CA ALA A 67 7.25 -9.91 9.35
C ALA A 67 7.69 -11.36 9.38
N GLY A 68 8.94 -11.63 8.96
CA GLY A 68 9.42 -12.99 8.78
C GLY A 68 8.64 -13.72 7.69
N ASP A 69 8.01 -14.83 8.05
CA ASP A 69 7.20 -15.62 7.13
C ASP A 69 5.74 -15.22 7.13
N GLN A 70 5.38 -14.20 7.88
CA GLN A 70 3.99 -13.78 8.05
C GLN A 70 3.78 -12.37 7.52
N TRP A 71 2.51 -12.08 7.20
CA TRP A 71 2.06 -10.73 6.88
C TRP A 71 1.17 -10.24 7.99
N LEU A 72 1.48 -9.07 8.51
CA LEU A 72 0.69 -8.39 9.53
C LEU A 72 -0.04 -7.21 8.89
N SER A 73 -1.07 -6.71 9.57
CA SER A 73 -1.82 -5.57 9.05
C SER A 73 -2.30 -4.66 10.17
N GLU A 74 -2.47 -3.38 9.82
CA GLU A 74 -3.13 -2.40 10.68
C GLU A 74 -3.91 -1.43 9.81
N ARG A 75 -4.84 -0.69 10.42
CA ARG A 75 -5.62 0.31 9.71
C ARG A 75 -5.42 1.67 10.37
N LYS A 76 -5.29 2.69 9.53
CA LYS A 76 -5.17 4.08 9.96
C LYS A 76 -6.37 4.85 9.41
N THR A 77 -7.14 5.46 10.29
CA THR A 77 -8.38 6.14 9.93
C THR A 77 -8.37 7.62 10.28
N SER A 78 -7.22 8.16 10.65
CA SER A 78 -7.08 9.56 10.99
C SER A 78 -5.99 10.21 10.13
N LEU A 79 -6.24 11.45 9.68
CA LEU A 79 -5.22 12.20 8.94
C LEU A 79 -3.97 12.49 9.78
N GLN A 80 -4.08 12.37 11.09
CA GLN A 80 -2.94 12.57 11.99
C GLN A 80 -2.11 11.32 12.20
N ASP A 81 -2.56 10.18 11.70
CA ASP A 81 -1.83 8.94 11.80
C ASP A 81 -0.62 8.91 10.88
N VAL A 82 0.35 8.08 11.24
CA VAL A 82 1.58 7.89 10.49
C VAL A 82 1.79 6.40 10.28
N ILE A 83 2.23 6.03 9.08
CA ILE A 83 2.62 4.66 8.77
C ILE A 83 4.13 4.60 8.63
N ARG A 84 4.76 3.68 9.37
CA ARG A 84 6.19 3.45 9.26
C ARG A 84 6.46 2.38 8.19
N LEU A 85 7.22 2.76 7.17
CA LEU A 85 7.67 1.84 6.12
C LEU A 85 9.13 1.47 6.39
N ASN A 86 9.33 0.43 7.18
CA ASN A 86 10.67 0.05 7.62
C ASN A 86 11.58 -0.37 6.46
N ALA A 87 11.01 -0.95 5.42
CA ALA A 87 11.78 -1.46 4.30
C ALA A 87 12.53 -0.34 3.57
N ILE A 88 12.00 0.88 3.58
CA ILE A 88 12.61 2.02 2.89
C ILE A 88 12.91 3.18 3.83
N ASP A 89 12.77 2.95 5.14
CA ASP A 89 13.10 3.91 6.19
C ASP A 89 12.36 5.25 6.01
N VAL A 90 11.04 5.17 5.86
CA VAL A 90 10.19 6.34 5.63
C VAL A 90 8.99 6.30 6.56
N ASP A 91 8.64 7.46 7.12
CA ASP A 91 7.38 7.67 7.81
C ASP A 91 6.41 8.36 6.84
N LEU A 92 5.27 7.72 6.58
CA LEU A 92 4.23 8.28 5.73
C LEU A 92 3.10 8.84 6.58
N GLU A 93 2.87 10.13 6.48
CA GLU A 93 1.71 10.75 7.11
C GLU A 93 0.47 10.47 6.27
N ILE A 94 -0.62 10.08 6.93
CA ILE A 94 -1.87 9.80 6.22
C ILE A 94 -2.36 11.06 5.50
N ALA A 95 -2.18 12.24 6.11
CA ALA A 95 -2.52 13.50 5.47
C ALA A 95 -1.81 13.69 4.14
N ASP A 96 -0.53 13.31 4.05
CA ASP A 96 0.24 13.42 2.80
C ASP A 96 -0.28 12.46 1.73
N LEU A 97 -0.68 11.25 2.14
CA LEU A 97 -1.26 10.30 1.20
C LEU A 97 -2.53 10.86 0.56
N TYR A 98 -3.42 11.42 1.39
CA TYR A 98 -4.69 11.94 0.89
C TYR A 98 -4.54 13.29 0.18
N ALA A 99 -3.44 14.00 0.39
CA ALA A 99 -3.14 15.19 -0.41
C ALA A 99 -2.87 14.82 -1.87
N ARG A 100 -2.43 13.59 -2.12
CA ARG A 100 -2.10 13.08 -3.46
C ARG A 100 -3.18 12.21 -4.06
N VAL A 101 -4.13 11.76 -3.23
CA VAL A 101 -5.25 10.91 -3.65
C VAL A 101 -6.52 11.75 -3.55
N GLN A 102 -7.23 11.86 -4.66
CA GLN A 102 -8.49 12.58 -4.67
C GLN A 102 -9.57 11.76 -4.00
N ILE A 103 -10.17 12.29 -2.95
CA ILE A 103 -11.31 11.66 -2.29
C ILE A 103 -12.58 12.07 -3.04
N GLU A 104 -13.36 11.08 -3.42
CA GLU A 104 -14.62 11.32 -4.14
C GLU A 104 -15.83 11.18 -3.24
#